data_54a1029c0cfc34a8aa6225d6724ebf4f
#
_entry.id   54a1029c0cfc34a8aa6225d6724ebf4f
#
_cell.length_a   1.000
_cell.length_b   1.000
_cell.length_c   1.000
_cell.angle_alpha   90.00
_cell.angle_beta   90.00
_cell.angle_gamma   90.00
#
_symmetry.space_group_name_H-M   'P 1'
#
loop_
_entity.id
_entity.type
_entity.pdbx_description
1 polymer ?
#
loop_
_entity_poly.entity_id
_entity_poly.type
_entity_poly.pdbx_seq_one_letter_code
_entity_poly.pdbx_strand_id
1 'polypeptide(L)'
;MRWITHLGDAWSTIGISLVLWLAGGATAAAGRAALLANALSHVAVQILKRTVARARPCDANGVLLAEIAIPDPFSFPSGHSAASTAVAASLALAHPWLAPVALPLAAAICLSRVQLRVHHRADVVAGAALGLAGALAARSILG
;
A
#
# COMPACT_ATOMS: atom_id res chain seq x y z
N MET A 1 11.51 2.71 12.04
CA MET A 1 10.18 2.49 11.47
C MET A 1 9.48 3.75 11.00
N ARG A 2 9.63 4.90 11.68
CA ARG A 2 8.98 6.18 11.26
C ARG A 2 9.35 6.64 9.85
N TRP A 3 10.60 6.46 9.41
CA TRP A 3 11.03 6.86 8.06
C TRP A 3 10.54 5.91 6.95
N ILE A 4 10.57 4.59 7.22
CA ILE A 4 10.22 3.59 6.20
C ILE A 4 8.72 3.63 5.84
N THR A 5 7.86 4.05 6.80
CA THR A 5 6.42 4.14 6.56
C THR A 5 6.07 5.18 5.47
N HIS A 6 6.88 6.26 5.33
CA HIS A 6 6.65 7.29 4.32
C HIS A 6 6.81 6.79 2.88
N LEU A 7 7.55 5.69 2.67
CA LEU A 7 7.61 5.06 1.34
C LEU A 7 6.28 4.43 0.92
N GLY A 8 5.38 4.18 1.87
CA GLY A 8 4.03 3.70 1.62
C GLY A 8 2.97 4.81 1.50
N ASP A 9 3.35 6.08 1.62
CA ASP A 9 2.44 7.20 1.43
C ASP A 9 2.00 7.29 -0.04
N ALA A 10 0.81 7.87 -0.27
CA ALA A 10 0.26 8.04 -1.62
C ALA A 10 1.23 8.80 -2.54
N TRP A 11 1.85 9.89 -2.04
CA TRP A 11 2.80 10.68 -2.80
C TRP A 11 4.04 9.89 -3.22
N SER A 12 4.60 9.08 -2.32
CA SER A 12 5.77 8.25 -2.60
C SER A 12 5.44 7.15 -3.62
N THR A 13 4.34 6.42 -3.43
CA THR A 13 3.96 5.31 -4.31
C THR A 13 3.54 5.80 -5.69
N ILE A 14 2.80 6.90 -5.79
CA ILE A 14 2.45 7.54 -7.08
C ILE A 14 3.72 8.10 -7.74
N GLY A 15 4.55 8.82 -6.99
CA GLY A 15 5.79 9.41 -7.50
C GLY A 15 6.74 8.36 -8.09
N ILE A 16 7.00 7.28 -7.38
CA ILE A 16 7.83 6.16 -7.87
C ILE A 16 7.23 5.58 -9.16
N SER A 17 5.92 5.32 -9.18
CA SER A 17 5.26 4.76 -10.35
C SER A 17 5.31 5.69 -11.57
N LEU A 18 5.15 7.00 -11.37
CA LEU A 18 5.27 8.00 -12.42
C LEU A 18 6.69 8.10 -12.97
N VAL A 19 7.69 8.12 -12.09
CA VAL A 19 9.11 8.15 -12.50
C VAL A 19 9.43 6.94 -13.36
N LEU A 20 9.00 5.73 -12.97
CA LEU A 20 9.21 4.52 -13.74
C LEU A 20 8.51 4.57 -15.11
N TRP A 21 7.30 5.13 -15.17
CA TRP A 21 6.58 5.30 -16.43
C TRP A 21 7.28 6.30 -17.35
N LEU A 22 7.63 7.46 -16.83
CA LEU A 22 8.26 8.54 -17.61
C LEU A 22 9.70 8.23 -18.05
N ALA A 23 10.42 7.38 -17.29
CA ALA A 23 11.74 6.91 -17.67
C ALA A 23 11.75 6.09 -18.97
N GLY A 24 10.58 5.57 -19.41
CA GLY A 24 10.46 4.88 -20.68
C GLY A 24 11.03 3.45 -20.67
N GLY A 25 11.19 2.90 -21.88
CA GLY A 25 11.80 1.57 -22.03
C GLY A 25 11.08 0.47 -21.25
N ALA A 26 11.86 -0.46 -20.70
CA ALA A 26 11.34 -1.63 -19.99
C ALA A 26 10.59 -1.26 -18.69
N THR A 27 10.91 -0.12 -18.07
CA THR A 27 10.29 0.30 -16.80
C THR A 27 8.92 0.96 -16.98
N ALA A 28 8.60 1.47 -18.18
CA ALA A 28 7.34 2.17 -18.45
C ALA A 28 6.12 1.28 -18.24
N ALA A 29 6.17 0.02 -18.66
CA ALA A 29 5.08 -0.93 -18.45
C ALA A 29 4.84 -1.20 -16.97
N ALA A 30 5.92 -1.40 -16.21
CA ALA A 30 5.85 -1.59 -14.75
C ALA A 30 5.27 -0.35 -14.03
N GLY A 31 5.69 0.85 -14.44
CA GLY A 31 5.18 2.11 -13.89
C GLY A 31 3.68 2.30 -14.13
N ARG A 32 3.20 2.03 -15.37
CA ARG A 32 1.76 2.07 -15.68
C ARG A 32 0.96 1.05 -14.88
N ALA A 33 1.47 -0.19 -14.79
CA ALA A 33 0.82 -1.25 -14.01
C ALA A 33 0.75 -0.87 -12.52
N ALA A 34 1.82 -0.32 -11.95
CA ALA A 34 1.85 0.12 -10.57
C ALA A 34 0.87 1.28 -10.29
N LEU A 35 0.75 2.25 -11.21
CA LEU A 35 -0.22 3.34 -11.10
C LEU A 35 -1.65 2.82 -11.11
N LEU A 36 -1.99 1.96 -12.08
CA LEU A 36 -3.33 1.37 -12.19
C LEU A 36 -3.65 0.50 -10.98
N ALA A 37 -2.71 -0.34 -10.54
CA ALA A 37 -2.86 -1.19 -9.36
C ALA A 37 -3.11 -0.35 -8.09
N ASN A 38 -2.36 0.74 -7.94
CA ASN A 38 -2.51 1.67 -6.81
C ASN A 38 -3.88 2.36 -6.85
N ALA A 39 -4.34 2.82 -8.02
CA ALA A 39 -5.66 3.42 -8.18
C ALA A 39 -6.78 2.43 -7.84
N LEU A 40 -6.75 1.22 -8.38
CA LEU A 40 -7.76 0.18 -8.13
C LEU A 40 -7.82 -0.20 -6.65
N SER A 41 -6.66 -0.47 -6.04
CA SER A 41 -6.59 -0.80 -4.62
C SER A 41 -7.02 0.36 -3.73
N HIS A 42 -6.69 1.60 -4.09
CA HIS A 42 -7.10 2.79 -3.34
C HIS A 42 -8.63 2.97 -3.34
N VAL A 43 -9.28 2.81 -4.48
CA VAL A 43 -10.75 2.86 -4.57
C VAL A 43 -11.38 1.81 -3.65
N ALA A 44 -10.91 0.56 -3.71
CA ALA A 44 -11.38 -0.50 -2.83
C ALA A 44 -11.16 -0.18 -1.35
N VAL A 45 -9.98 0.34 -0.99
CA VAL A 45 -9.67 0.80 0.37
C VAL A 45 -10.65 1.89 0.82
N GLN A 46 -10.94 2.90 0.00
CA GLN A 46 -11.84 4.00 0.37
C GLN A 46 -13.28 3.51 0.57
N ILE A 47 -13.76 2.59 -0.25
CA ILE A 47 -15.08 1.99 -0.09
C ILE A 47 -15.14 1.23 1.24
N LEU A 48 -14.18 0.33 1.49
CA LEU A 48 -14.15 -0.49 2.71
C LEU A 48 -13.94 0.35 3.97
N LYS A 49 -13.18 1.41 3.94
CA LYS A 49 -13.04 2.33 5.09
C LYS A 49 -14.38 2.91 5.53
N ARG A 50 -15.19 3.33 4.57
CA ARG A 50 -16.50 3.94 4.84
C ARG A 50 -17.57 2.94 5.25
N THR A 51 -17.50 1.71 4.73
CA THR A 51 -18.49 0.66 5.04
C THR A 51 -18.19 -0.05 6.35
N VAL A 52 -16.93 -0.38 6.63
CA VAL A 52 -16.53 -1.09 7.86
C VAL A 52 -16.37 -0.15 9.05
N ALA A 53 -15.90 1.08 8.80
CA ALA A 53 -15.72 2.15 9.78
C ALA A 53 -15.00 1.71 11.09
N ARG A 54 -14.02 0.82 10.99
CA ARG A 54 -13.30 0.26 12.14
C ARG A 54 -12.45 1.32 12.83
N ALA A 55 -12.56 1.45 14.15
CA ALA A 55 -11.72 2.32 14.95
C ALA A 55 -10.23 1.88 14.93
N ARG A 56 -9.32 2.84 15.11
CA ARG A 56 -7.88 2.58 15.24
C ARG A 56 -7.53 2.03 16.62
N PRO A 57 -6.34 1.43 16.80
CA PRO A 57 -5.88 0.97 18.09
C PRO A 57 -5.92 2.09 19.14
N CYS A 58 -6.63 1.84 20.26
CA CYS A 58 -6.75 2.75 21.39
C CYS A 58 -6.55 1.99 22.71
N ASP A 59 -6.30 2.71 23.80
CA ASP A 59 -6.25 2.16 25.14
C ASP A 59 -7.66 1.93 25.73
N ALA A 60 -7.72 1.50 26.99
CA ALA A 60 -8.98 1.24 27.72
C ALA A 60 -9.85 2.50 27.90
N ASN A 61 -9.27 3.70 27.80
CA ASN A 61 -9.96 4.97 27.91
C ASN A 61 -10.35 5.57 26.56
N GLY A 62 -10.09 4.85 25.44
CA GLY A 62 -10.37 5.32 24.09
C GLY A 62 -9.31 6.27 23.51
N VAL A 63 -8.18 6.45 24.20
CA VAL A 63 -7.08 7.30 23.71
C VAL A 63 -6.31 6.55 22.63
N LEU A 64 -6.12 7.21 21.48
CA LEU A 64 -5.38 6.64 20.37
C LEU A 64 -3.93 6.32 20.72
N LEU A 65 -3.48 5.11 20.39
CA LEU A 65 -2.11 4.65 20.63
C LEU A 65 -1.14 5.02 19.50
N ALA A 66 -1.61 5.70 18.46
CA ALA A 66 -0.83 6.05 17.28
C ALA A 66 0.40 6.89 17.62
N GLU A 67 1.57 6.45 17.16
CA GLU A 67 2.86 7.14 17.38
C GLU A 67 3.20 8.18 16.30
N ILE A 68 2.32 8.31 15.31
CA ILE A 68 2.43 9.28 14.20
C ILE A 68 1.07 9.88 13.88
N ALA A 69 1.07 10.99 13.14
CA ALA A 69 -0.16 11.61 12.63
C ALA A 69 -0.95 10.63 11.75
N ILE A 70 -2.26 10.64 11.90
CA ILE A 70 -3.20 9.80 11.16
C ILE A 70 -4.05 10.65 10.23
N PRO A 71 -4.22 10.26 8.95
CA PRO A 71 -4.94 11.07 7.97
C PRO A 71 -6.47 10.96 8.08
N ASP A 72 -6.98 9.89 8.69
CA ASP A 72 -8.41 9.59 8.80
C ASP A 72 -8.70 8.73 10.05
N PRO A 73 -9.94 8.72 10.57
CA PRO A 73 -10.28 8.01 11.81
C PRO A 73 -10.36 6.49 11.67
N PHE A 74 -10.45 5.97 10.44
CA PHE A 74 -10.69 4.55 10.21
C PHE A 74 -9.40 3.75 10.03
N SER A 75 -9.34 2.57 10.65
CA SER A 75 -8.17 1.70 10.56
C SER A 75 -8.25 0.70 9.40
N PHE A 76 -9.42 0.18 9.08
CA PHE A 76 -9.58 -0.93 8.14
C PHE A 76 -10.07 -0.46 6.76
N PRO A 77 -9.43 -0.96 5.70
CA PRO A 77 -8.12 -1.61 5.64
C PRO A 77 -6.97 -0.59 5.61
N SER A 78 -5.72 -1.06 5.74
CA SER A 78 -4.53 -0.20 5.70
C SER A 78 -4.21 0.28 4.28
N GLY A 79 -4.34 1.58 4.03
CA GLY A 79 -4.02 2.21 2.74
C GLY A 79 -2.54 2.12 2.37
N HIS A 80 -1.62 2.32 3.33
CA HIS A 80 -0.18 2.18 3.11
C HIS A 80 0.20 0.76 2.69
N SER A 81 -0.41 -0.25 3.35
CA SER A 81 -0.17 -1.65 3.00
C SER A 81 -0.69 -1.97 1.60
N ALA A 82 -1.86 -1.43 1.23
CA ALA A 82 -2.40 -1.60 -0.12
C ALA A 82 -1.49 -0.96 -1.17
N ALA A 83 -1.12 0.30 -0.98
CA ALA A 83 -0.31 1.05 -1.94
C ALA A 83 1.09 0.45 -2.12
N SER A 84 1.80 0.16 -1.00
CA SER A 84 3.14 -0.43 -1.08
C SER A 84 3.14 -1.82 -1.72
N THR A 85 2.14 -2.66 -1.40
CA THR A 85 2.02 -3.99 -2.01
C THR A 85 1.63 -3.91 -3.48
N ALA A 86 0.74 -2.99 -3.87
CA ALA A 86 0.36 -2.78 -5.27
C ALA A 86 1.58 -2.45 -6.13
N VAL A 87 2.42 -1.50 -5.68
CA VAL A 87 3.65 -1.12 -6.38
C VAL A 87 4.64 -2.28 -6.42
N ALA A 88 4.94 -2.88 -5.26
CA ALA A 88 5.92 -3.96 -5.17
C ALA A 88 5.53 -5.19 -6.00
N ALA A 89 4.25 -5.59 -5.96
CA ALA A 89 3.75 -6.70 -6.77
C ALA A 89 3.78 -6.38 -8.27
N SER A 90 3.41 -5.16 -8.68
CA SER A 90 3.51 -4.74 -10.08
C SER A 90 4.94 -4.80 -10.60
N LEU A 91 5.92 -4.33 -9.80
CA LEU A 91 7.34 -4.42 -10.12
C LEU A 91 7.81 -5.87 -10.21
N ALA A 92 7.46 -6.72 -9.25
CA ALA A 92 7.84 -8.13 -9.22
C ALA A 92 7.23 -8.92 -10.39
N LEU A 93 6.00 -8.60 -10.79
CA LEU A 93 5.33 -9.23 -11.93
C LEU A 93 5.92 -8.81 -13.28
N ALA A 94 6.34 -7.54 -13.41
CA ALA A 94 6.97 -7.04 -14.63
C ALA A 94 8.46 -7.43 -14.71
N HIS A 95 9.15 -7.43 -13.58
CA HIS A 95 10.57 -7.67 -13.46
C HIS A 95 10.86 -8.60 -12.28
N PRO A 96 10.80 -9.94 -12.43
CA PRO A 96 10.96 -10.88 -11.32
C PRO A 96 12.24 -10.72 -10.50
N TRP A 97 13.31 -10.21 -11.11
CA TRP A 97 14.58 -9.94 -10.43
C TRP A 97 14.49 -8.81 -9.39
N LEU A 98 13.46 -7.97 -9.44
CA LEU A 98 13.18 -6.94 -8.42
C LEU A 98 12.43 -7.50 -7.20
N ALA A 99 11.80 -8.67 -7.31
CA ALA A 99 11.01 -9.26 -6.23
C ALA A 99 11.76 -9.39 -4.90
N PRO A 100 13.06 -9.83 -4.88
CA PRO A 100 13.83 -9.94 -3.63
C PRO A 100 14.03 -8.62 -2.87
N VAL A 101 13.85 -7.48 -3.54
CA VAL A 101 13.98 -6.14 -2.92
C VAL A 101 12.60 -5.53 -2.68
N ALA A 102 11.74 -5.53 -3.69
CA ALA A 102 10.45 -4.84 -3.63
C ALA A 102 9.50 -5.47 -2.60
N LEU A 103 9.39 -6.79 -2.56
CA LEU A 103 8.47 -7.47 -1.66
C LEU A 103 8.89 -7.36 -0.18
N PRO A 104 10.16 -7.55 0.22
CA PRO A 104 10.58 -7.28 1.60
C PRO A 104 10.39 -5.83 2.02
N LEU A 105 10.61 -4.86 1.13
CA LEU A 105 10.37 -3.46 1.42
C LEU A 105 8.88 -3.19 1.70
N ALA A 106 7.98 -3.70 0.87
CA ALA A 106 6.54 -3.61 1.13
C ALA A 106 6.14 -4.29 2.44
N ALA A 107 6.71 -5.46 2.75
CA ALA A 107 6.49 -6.14 4.03
C ALA A 107 6.98 -5.30 5.21
N ALA A 108 8.13 -4.65 5.11
CA ALA A 108 8.64 -3.74 6.14
C ALA A 108 7.74 -2.52 6.35
N ILE A 109 7.17 -1.95 5.27
CA ILE A 109 6.17 -0.89 5.36
C ILE A 109 4.91 -1.41 6.07
N CYS A 110 4.40 -2.59 5.70
CA CYS A 110 3.27 -3.23 6.35
C CYS A 110 3.51 -3.43 7.85
N LEU A 111 4.66 -3.96 8.24
CA LEU A 111 5.03 -4.17 9.64
C LEU A 111 5.13 -2.85 10.41
N SER A 112 5.64 -1.79 9.78
CA SER A 112 5.72 -0.48 10.40
C SER A 112 4.36 0.05 10.84
N ARG A 113 3.27 -0.26 10.11
CA ARG A 113 1.91 0.21 10.45
C ARG A 113 1.38 -0.41 11.74
N VAL A 114 1.76 -1.66 12.02
CA VAL A 114 1.42 -2.35 13.27
C VAL A 114 2.30 -1.83 14.42
N GLN A 115 3.60 -1.70 14.19
CA GLN A 115 4.54 -1.22 15.20
C GLN A 115 4.27 0.22 15.64
N LEU A 116 3.88 1.09 14.71
CA LEU A 116 3.49 2.47 14.98
C LEU A 116 2.07 2.59 15.56
N ARG A 117 1.41 1.45 15.84
CA ARG A 117 0.08 1.36 16.48
C ARG A 117 -1.02 2.16 15.77
N VAL A 118 -0.89 2.32 14.44
CA VAL A 118 -1.91 3.00 13.63
C VAL A 118 -2.92 2.06 12.99
N HIS A 119 -2.56 0.76 12.89
CA HIS A 119 -3.40 -0.30 12.32
C HIS A 119 -3.32 -1.59 13.13
N HIS A 120 -4.41 -2.37 13.12
CA HIS A 120 -4.39 -3.75 13.58
C HIS A 120 -3.75 -4.66 12.53
N ARG A 121 -3.27 -5.85 12.93
CA ARG A 121 -2.67 -6.83 12.00
C ARG A 121 -3.61 -7.18 10.84
N ALA A 122 -4.91 -7.37 11.14
CA ALA A 122 -5.92 -7.69 10.12
C ALA A 122 -6.08 -6.58 9.07
N ASP A 123 -5.97 -5.29 9.48
CA ASP A 123 -6.06 -4.15 8.57
C ASP A 123 -4.92 -4.17 7.55
N VAL A 124 -3.72 -4.54 8.02
CA VAL A 124 -2.51 -4.64 7.20
C VAL A 124 -2.59 -5.80 6.21
N VAL A 125 -3.03 -6.98 6.67
CA VAL A 125 -3.21 -8.16 5.81
C VAL A 125 -4.26 -7.88 4.73
N ALA A 126 -5.41 -7.30 5.11
CA ALA A 126 -6.46 -6.94 4.15
C ALA A 126 -5.96 -5.89 3.14
N GLY A 127 -5.22 -4.87 3.60
CA GLY A 127 -4.62 -3.87 2.73
C GLY A 127 -3.65 -4.51 1.73
N ALA A 128 -2.73 -5.36 2.19
CA ALA A 128 -1.79 -6.07 1.32
C ALA A 128 -2.50 -6.96 0.29
N ALA A 129 -3.55 -7.68 0.69
CA ALA A 129 -4.37 -8.48 -0.22
C ALA A 129 -5.03 -7.63 -1.32
N LEU A 130 -5.57 -6.45 -0.96
CA LEU A 130 -6.13 -5.50 -1.93
C LEU A 130 -5.07 -4.96 -2.88
N GLY A 131 -3.87 -4.65 -2.39
CA GLY A 131 -2.75 -4.23 -3.22
C GLY A 131 -2.33 -5.29 -4.24
N LEU A 132 -2.21 -6.54 -3.79
CA LEU A 132 -1.90 -7.67 -4.66
C LEU A 132 -3.01 -7.89 -5.72
N ALA A 133 -4.28 -7.88 -5.29
CA ALA A 133 -5.41 -8.00 -6.22
C ALA A 133 -5.41 -6.88 -7.26
N GLY A 134 -5.12 -5.64 -6.84
CA GLY A 134 -4.94 -4.50 -7.74
C GLY A 134 -3.83 -4.72 -8.77
N ALA A 135 -2.67 -5.26 -8.35
CA ALA A 135 -1.56 -5.55 -9.25
C ALA A 135 -1.90 -6.65 -10.28
N LEU A 136 -2.58 -7.72 -9.84
CA LEU A 136 -3.03 -8.77 -10.74
C LEU A 136 -4.08 -8.26 -11.73
N ALA A 137 -5.04 -7.45 -11.28
CA ALA A 137 -6.03 -6.83 -12.14
C ALA A 137 -5.38 -5.87 -13.15
N ALA A 138 -4.45 -5.02 -12.70
CA ALA A 138 -3.73 -4.11 -13.59
C ALA A 138 -2.94 -4.86 -14.67
N ARG A 139 -2.29 -5.97 -14.30
CA ARG A 139 -1.59 -6.84 -15.26
C ARG A 139 -2.56 -7.43 -16.28
N SER A 140 -3.73 -7.90 -15.85
CA SER A 140 -4.75 -8.47 -16.76
C SER A 140 -5.33 -7.44 -17.73
N ILE A 141 -5.44 -6.17 -17.29
CA ILE A 141 -5.99 -5.07 -18.12
C ILE A 141 -4.98 -4.56 -19.14
N LEU A 142 -3.70 -4.50 -18.76
CA LEU A 142 -2.65 -3.88 -19.58
C LEU A 142 -1.88 -4.89 -20.46
N GLY A 143 -2.06 -6.18 -20.24
CA GLY A 143 -1.45 -7.26 -21.01
C GLY A 143 -0.12 -7.68 -20.43
#